data_6350ad773bb5acce7848e24e9de89c7d
#
_entry.id   6350ad773bb5acce7848e24e9de89c7d
#
_cell.length_a   1.000
_cell.length_b   1.000
_cell.length_c   1.000
_cell.angle_alpha   90.00
_cell.angle_beta   90.00
_cell.angle_gamma   90.00
#
_symmetry.space_group_name_H-M   'P 1'
#
loop_
_entity.id
_entity.type
_entity.pdbx_description
1 polymer ?
#
loop_
_entity_poly.entity_id
_entity_poly.type
_entity_poly.pdbx_seq_one_letter_code
_entity_poly.pdbx_strand_id
1 'polypeptide(L)'
;MSQIILDEQLGASELVVPLQKWFKVRRLKDILPHQTILDDRIPQILLSLSSPTFLTIDRDFWDRRLCNPGYGILYFAIPDFRQEELAISLKKLLRLRRFRSKVARAGKVIRVSATKIEFWEFQKNRLHRMPWKRPGRQPSE
;
A
#
# COMPACT_ATOMS: atom_id res chain seq x y z
N MET A 1 -0.70 15.74 -5.71
CA MET A 1 -0.38 14.98 -4.50
C MET A 1 -0.91 13.56 -4.64
N SER A 2 -0.08 12.58 -4.33
CA SER A 2 -0.51 11.17 -4.41
C SER A 2 -1.57 10.86 -3.37
N GLN A 3 -2.54 10.04 -3.76
CA GLN A 3 -3.64 9.61 -2.90
C GLN A 3 -3.39 8.21 -2.35
N ILE A 4 -3.39 8.10 -1.02
CA ILE A 4 -3.24 6.83 -0.31
C ILE A 4 -4.57 6.46 0.32
N ILE A 5 -5.07 5.27 0.01
CA ILE A 5 -6.31 4.74 0.57
C ILE A 5 -5.94 3.65 1.57
N LEU A 6 -6.39 3.78 2.80
CA LEU A 6 -6.09 2.83 3.87
C LEU A 6 -7.20 1.81 4.01
N ASP A 7 -6.81 0.53 4.07
CA ASP A 7 -7.72 -0.57 4.38
C ASP A 7 -8.31 -0.39 5.79
N GLU A 8 -9.42 -1.06 6.06
CA GLU A 8 -10.19 -0.94 7.31
C GLU A 8 -9.35 -1.13 8.57
N GLN A 9 -8.35 -2.00 8.51
CA GLN A 9 -7.47 -2.28 9.64
C GLN A 9 -6.42 -1.20 9.90
N LEU A 10 -6.29 -0.23 8.99
CA LEU A 10 -5.22 0.77 9.00
C LEU A 10 -5.83 2.17 9.13
N GLY A 11 -6.27 2.55 10.30
CA GLY A 11 -6.90 3.86 10.49
C GLY A 11 -6.39 4.61 11.71
N ALA A 12 -5.37 4.08 12.38
CA ALA A 12 -4.87 4.70 13.60
C ALA A 12 -4.17 6.05 13.32
N SER A 13 -4.30 6.98 14.25
CA SER A 13 -3.67 8.29 14.10
C SER A 13 -2.15 8.20 13.97
N GLU A 14 -1.52 7.19 14.56
CA GLU A 14 -0.09 6.94 14.46
C GLU A 14 0.36 6.69 13.01
N LEU A 15 -0.55 6.23 12.16
CA LEU A 15 -0.29 6.07 10.74
C LEU A 15 -0.78 7.28 9.93
N VAL A 16 -2.01 7.71 10.17
CA VAL A 16 -2.68 8.74 9.38
C VAL A 16 -1.97 10.09 9.49
N VAL A 17 -1.68 10.53 10.72
CA VAL A 17 -1.12 11.87 10.97
C VAL A 17 0.24 12.06 10.27
N PRO A 18 1.22 11.16 10.41
CA PRO A 18 2.48 11.33 9.69
C PRO A 18 2.33 11.31 8.17
N LEU A 19 1.44 10.48 7.64
CA LEU A 19 1.26 10.37 6.18
C LEU A 19 0.57 11.58 5.58
N GLN A 20 -0.33 12.23 6.31
CA GLN A 20 -1.05 13.41 5.82
C GLN A 20 -0.14 14.59 5.50
N LYS A 21 1.07 14.61 6.04
CA LYS A 21 2.06 15.64 5.72
C LYS A 21 2.58 15.54 4.28
N TRP A 22 2.51 14.35 3.68
CA TRP A 22 3.14 14.05 2.38
C TRP A 22 2.15 13.60 1.33
N PHE A 23 0.98 13.08 1.75
CA PHE A 23 0.01 12.45 0.85
C PHE A 23 -1.40 12.86 1.24
N LYS A 24 -2.32 12.78 0.27
CA LYS A 24 -3.73 12.82 0.56
C LYS A 24 -4.14 11.42 1.06
N VAL A 25 -4.47 11.32 2.35
CA VAL A 25 -4.77 10.04 2.99
C VAL A 25 -6.26 9.95 3.27
N ARG A 26 -6.88 8.85 2.85
CA ARG A 26 -8.30 8.57 3.09
C ARG A 26 -8.45 7.12 3.57
N ARG A 27 -9.37 6.90 4.49
CA ARG A 27 -9.73 5.54 4.92
C ARG A 27 -10.92 5.08 4.12
N LEU A 28 -11.05 3.76 3.88
CA LEU A 28 -12.21 3.23 3.17
C LEU A 28 -13.52 3.66 3.79
N LYS A 29 -13.62 3.62 5.12
CA LYS A 29 -14.82 4.03 5.83
C LYS A 29 -15.19 5.51 5.64
N ASP A 30 -14.22 6.35 5.27
CA ASP A 30 -14.47 7.76 5.00
C ASP A 30 -14.99 7.97 3.58
N ILE A 31 -14.78 7.00 2.69
CA ILE A 31 -15.28 7.04 1.31
C ILE A 31 -16.73 6.54 1.27
N LEU A 32 -17.03 5.47 2.01
CA LEU A 32 -18.36 4.88 2.10
C LEU A 32 -18.72 4.66 3.58
N PRO A 33 -19.03 5.73 4.34
CA PRO A 33 -19.09 5.68 5.80
C PRO A 33 -20.20 4.83 6.39
N HIS A 34 -21.27 4.59 5.63
CA HIS A 34 -22.45 3.87 6.13
C HIS A 34 -22.60 2.47 5.53
N GLN A 35 -21.55 1.96 4.89
CA GLN A 35 -21.58 0.67 4.21
C GLN A 35 -20.47 -0.24 4.71
N THR A 36 -20.80 -1.52 4.84
CA THR A 36 -19.78 -2.56 4.96
C THR A 36 -19.18 -2.79 3.58
N ILE A 37 -17.86 -2.61 3.46
CA ILE A 37 -17.18 -2.80 2.20
C ILE A 37 -16.58 -4.20 2.18
N LEU A 38 -17.08 -5.03 1.26
CA LEU A 38 -16.52 -6.36 1.04
C LEU A 38 -15.25 -6.27 0.18
N ASP A 39 -14.29 -7.15 0.45
CA ASP A 39 -12.98 -7.11 -0.22
C ASP A 39 -13.09 -7.19 -1.74
N ASP A 40 -14.05 -7.95 -2.26
CA ASP A 40 -14.24 -8.11 -3.70
C ASP A 40 -14.75 -6.84 -4.39
N ARG A 41 -15.24 -5.86 -3.62
CA ARG A 41 -15.71 -4.57 -4.15
C ARG A 41 -14.63 -3.50 -4.13
N ILE A 42 -13.55 -3.70 -3.40
CA ILE A 42 -12.48 -2.71 -3.25
C ILE A 42 -11.89 -2.30 -4.61
N PRO A 43 -11.57 -3.23 -5.54
CA PRO A 43 -11.04 -2.81 -6.84
C PRO A 43 -11.93 -1.83 -7.59
N GLN A 44 -13.24 -2.02 -7.56
CA GLN A 44 -14.18 -1.10 -8.21
C GLN A 44 -14.17 0.29 -7.56
N ILE A 45 -14.07 0.33 -6.24
CA ILE A 45 -13.97 1.59 -5.50
C ILE A 45 -12.69 2.32 -5.90
N LEU A 46 -11.57 1.60 -5.95
CA LEU A 46 -10.28 2.19 -6.35
C LEU A 46 -10.33 2.74 -7.78
N LEU A 47 -11.01 2.06 -8.69
CA LEU A 47 -11.15 2.52 -10.07
C LEU A 47 -11.99 3.79 -10.20
N SER A 48 -12.84 4.08 -9.23
CA SER A 48 -13.62 5.31 -9.20
C SER A 48 -12.82 6.52 -8.74
N LEU A 49 -11.60 6.30 -8.25
CA LEU A 49 -10.73 7.35 -7.73
C LEU A 49 -9.60 7.65 -8.72
N SER A 50 -8.92 8.78 -8.53
CA SER A 50 -7.86 9.21 -9.45
C SER A 50 -6.52 8.61 -9.06
N SER A 51 -6.16 7.49 -9.70
CA SER A 51 -4.88 6.79 -9.53
C SER A 51 -4.48 6.59 -8.05
N PRO A 52 -5.35 5.97 -7.24
CA PRO A 52 -5.05 5.79 -5.82
C PRO A 52 -4.01 4.69 -5.62
N THR A 53 -3.33 4.74 -4.48
CA THR A 53 -2.52 3.65 -3.97
C THR A 53 -3.23 3.07 -2.74
N PHE A 54 -3.58 1.80 -2.80
CA PHE A 54 -4.27 1.11 -1.70
C PHE A 54 -3.23 0.44 -0.79
N LEU A 55 -3.27 0.79 0.49
CA LEU A 55 -2.38 0.25 1.50
C LEU A 55 -3.13 -0.77 2.36
N THR A 56 -2.61 -1.98 2.46
CA THR A 56 -3.26 -3.07 3.20
C THR A 56 -2.23 -3.96 3.89
N ILE A 57 -2.68 -4.66 4.94
CA ILE A 57 -1.95 -5.74 5.59
C ILE A 57 -2.64 -7.08 5.38
N ASP A 58 -3.68 -7.12 4.55
CA ASP A 58 -4.44 -8.32 4.25
C ASP A 58 -3.80 -9.08 3.09
N ARG A 59 -3.39 -10.32 3.37
CA ARG A 59 -2.74 -11.21 2.41
C ARG A 59 -3.61 -11.49 1.17
N ASP A 60 -4.92 -11.41 1.27
CA ASP A 60 -5.82 -11.66 0.14
C ASP A 60 -5.60 -10.69 -1.01
N PHE A 61 -4.99 -9.53 -0.75
CA PHE A 61 -4.65 -8.57 -1.78
C PHE A 61 -3.31 -8.86 -2.48
N TRP A 62 -2.56 -9.87 -2.04
CA TRP A 62 -1.39 -10.37 -2.76
C TRP A 62 -1.84 -11.31 -3.86
N ASP A 63 -2.32 -10.72 -4.96
CA ASP A 63 -2.91 -11.46 -6.07
C ASP A 63 -2.63 -10.68 -7.36
N ARG A 64 -1.86 -11.28 -8.28
CA ARG A 64 -1.51 -10.62 -9.54
C ARG A 64 -2.73 -10.28 -10.40
N ARG A 65 -3.85 -10.99 -10.21
CA ARG A 65 -5.09 -10.71 -10.94
C ARG A 65 -5.68 -9.36 -10.58
N LEU A 66 -5.25 -8.77 -9.46
CA LEU A 66 -5.68 -7.45 -9.03
C LEU A 66 -4.89 -6.32 -9.69
N CYS A 67 -3.83 -6.60 -10.43
CA CYS A 67 -3.10 -5.58 -11.17
C CYS A 67 -4.03 -4.85 -12.14
N ASN A 68 -4.03 -3.53 -12.08
CA ASN A 68 -4.86 -2.69 -12.93
C ASN A 68 -4.19 -1.33 -13.12
N PRO A 69 -4.16 -0.79 -14.34
CA PRO A 69 -3.50 0.51 -14.57
C PRO A 69 -4.15 1.69 -13.84
N GLY A 70 -5.36 1.52 -13.31
CA GLY A 70 -6.07 2.58 -12.59
C GLY A 70 -5.69 2.73 -11.13
N TYR A 71 -4.89 1.83 -10.56
CA TYR A 71 -4.49 1.90 -9.15
C TYR A 71 -3.20 1.11 -8.90
N GLY A 72 -2.62 1.30 -7.72
CA GLY A 72 -1.56 0.46 -7.19
C GLY A 72 -1.98 -0.15 -5.86
N ILE A 73 -1.47 -1.32 -5.53
CA ILE A 73 -1.70 -1.97 -4.24
C ILE A 73 -0.37 -2.18 -3.53
N LEU A 74 -0.31 -1.77 -2.25
CA LEU A 74 0.82 -2.01 -1.36
C LEU A 74 0.36 -2.93 -0.23
N TYR A 75 0.88 -4.15 -0.23
CA TYR A 75 0.63 -5.12 0.82
C TYR A 75 1.87 -5.26 1.70
N PHE A 76 1.75 -4.91 2.98
CA PHE A 76 2.82 -5.07 3.95
C PHE A 76 2.66 -6.40 4.67
N ALA A 77 3.57 -7.34 4.36
CA ALA A 77 3.54 -8.72 4.84
C ALA A 77 4.45 -8.91 6.06
N ILE A 78 4.35 -8.02 7.03
CA ILE A 78 5.14 -8.07 8.26
C ILE A 78 4.18 -8.13 9.44
N PRO A 79 4.03 -9.31 10.09
CA PRO A 79 2.95 -9.52 11.06
C PRO A 79 3.06 -8.70 12.34
N ASP A 80 4.24 -8.21 12.68
CA ASP A 80 4.48 -7.45 13.90
C ASP A 80 4.58 -5.94 13.68
N PHE A 81 4.15 -5.43 12.52
CA PHE A 81 4.14 -4.00 12.28
C PHE A 81 3.17 -3.29 13.22
N ARG A 82 3.67 -2.26 13.87
CA ARG A 82 2.81 -1.23 14.44
C ARG A 82 2.51 -0.20 13.35
N GLN A 83 1.39 0.50 13.47
CA GLN A 83 1.02 1.46 12.44
C GLN A 83 2.00 2.63 12.33
N GLU A 84 2.62 3.04 13.42
CA GLU A 84 3.67 4.07 13.40
C GLU A 84 4.91 3.60 12.60
N GLU A 85 5.29 2.34 12.75
CA GLU A 85 6.40 1.75 11.96
C GLU A 85 6.03 1.66 10.50
N LEU A 86 4.78 1.38 10.21
CA LEU A 86 4.27 1.30 8.85
C LEU A 86 4.41 2.65 8.13
N ALA A 87 4.14 3.75 8.84
CA ALA A 87 4.30 5.09 8.28
C ALA A 87 5.75 5.34 7.86
N ILE A 88 6.71 4.95 8.69
CA ILE A 88 8.15 5.12 8.40
C ILE A 88 8.54 4.27 7.21
N SER A 89 8.10 3.01 7.19
CA SER A 89 8.40 2.08 6.09
C SER A 89 7.81 2.57 4.77
N LEU A 90 6.58 3.06 4.78
CA LEU A 90 5.94 3.58 3.59
C LEU A 90 6.69 4.80 3.04
N LYS A 91 7.10 5.72 3.90
CA LYS A 91 7.88 6.88 3.46
C LYS A 91 9.18 6.47 2.81
N LYS A 92 9.88 5.48 3.37
CA LYS A 92 11.12 4.96 2.77
C LYS A 92 10.84 4.30 1.42
N LEU A 93 9.79 3.48 1.34
CA LEU A 93 9.41 2.79 0.10
C LEU A 93 9.12 3.78 -1.01
N LEU A 94 8.36 4.84 -0.71
CA LEU A 94 7.93 5.81 -1.70
C LEU A 94 9.03 6.80 -2.10
N ARG A 95 10.22 6.71 -1.51
CA ARG A 95 11.42 7.40 -1.99
C ARG A 95 12.14 6.62 -3.08
N LEU A 96 11.87 5.33 -3.20
CA LEU A 96 12.48 4.50 -4.24
C LEU A 96 11.93 4.90 -5.61
N ARG A 97 12.82 5.00 -6.60
CA ARG A 97 12.46 5.45 -7.95
C ARG A 97 11.30 4.65 -8.54
N ARG A 98 11.26 3.34 -8.30
CA ARG A 98 10.25 2.45 -8.86
C ARG A 98 8.85 2.67 -8.28
N PHE A 99 8.72 3.34 -7.13
CA PHE A 99 7.47 3.48 -6.40
C PHE A 99 7.15 4.91 -5.99
N ARG A 100 7.98 5.87 -6.40
CA ARG A 100 7.92 7.25 -5.92
C ARG A 100 6.62 7.97 -6.29
N SER A 101 6.14 7.76 -7.51
CA SER A 101 4.97 8.47 -8.01
C SER A 101 3.76 7.55 -8.13
N LYS A 102 2.56 8.14 -8.20
CA LYS A 102 1.35 7.38 -8.47
C LYS A 102 1.42 6.65 -9.81
N VAL A 103 2.07 7.22 -10.80
CA VAL A 103 2.27 6.58 -12.10
C VAL A 103 3.19 5.37 -11.97
N ALA A 104 4.26 5.49 -11.20
CA ALA A 104 5.19 4.39 -10.98
C ALA A 104 4.54 3.23 -10.21
N ARG A 105 3.56 3.51 -9.36
CA ARG A 105 2.84 2.47 -8.60
C ARG A 105 1.65 1.89 -9.37
N ALA A 106 1.08 2.65 -10.30
CA ALA A 106 -0.10 2.20 -11.05
C ALA A 106 0.19 0.91 -11.82
N GLY A 107 -0.76 -0.01 -11.80
CA GLY A 107 -0.62 -1.30 -12.47
C GLY A 107 0.15 -2.34 -11.68
N LYS A 108 0.59 -2.04 -10.47
CA LYS A 108 1.41 -2.94 -9.65
C LYS A 108 0.66 -3.43 -8.42
N VAL A 109 0.88 -4.69 -8.08
CA VAL A 109 0.56 -5.26 -6.76
C VAL A 109 1.91 -5.55 -6.11
N ILE A 110 2.20 -4.84 -5.03
CA ILE A 110 3.51 -4.78 -4.39
C ILE A 110 3.42 -5.40 -3.00
N ARG A 111 4.31 -6.33 -2.71
CA ARG A 111 4.43 -6.96 -1.39
C ARG A 111 5.73 -6.54 -0.74
N VAL A 112 5.65 -6.00 0.46
CA VAL A 112 6.82 -5.63 1.25
C VAL A 112 6.92 -6.59 2.44
N SER A 113 8.01 -7.35 2.49
CA SER A 113 8.32 -8.21 3.63
C SER A 113 9.52 -7.66 4.40
N ALA A 114 10.02 -8.39 5.39
CA ALA A 114 11.12 -7.91 6.23
C ALA A 114 12.41 -7.68 5.44
N THR A 115 12.66 -8.44 4.38
CA THR A 115 13.95 -8.46 3.68
C THR A 115 13.88 -8.20 2.19
N LYS A 116 12.68 -8.11 1.62
CA LYS A 116 12.52 -7.98 0.16
C LYS A 116 11.24 -7.27 -0.20
N ILE A 117 11.24 -6.72 -1.41
CA ILE A 117 10.05 -6.23 -2.08
C ILE A 117 9.83 -7.13 -3.29
N GLU A 118 8.58 -7.55 -3.49
CA GLU A 118 8.16 -8.32 -4.66
C GLU A 118 6.97 -7.60 -5.29
N PHE A 119 6.87 -7.63 -6.63
CA PHE A 119 5.70 -7.03 -7.26
C PHE A 119 5.38 -7.65 -8.60
N TRP A 120 4.08 -7.67 -8.91
CA TRP A 120 3.51 -7.99 -10.21
C TRP A 120 3.13 -6.71 -10.93
N GLU A 121 3.24 -6.71 -12.25
CA GLU A 121 2.78 -5.60 -13.09
C GLU A 121 1.63 -6.05 -13.98
N PHE A 122 0.75 -5.11 -14.33
CA PHE A 122 -0.40 -5.35 -15.19
C PHE A 122 0.04 -5.92 -16.55
N GLN A 123 -0.59 -7.04 -16.94
CA GLN A 123 -0.33 -7.74 -18.20
C GLN A 123 1.08 -8.31 -18.36
N LYS A 124 1.86 -8.35 -17.30
CA LYS A 124 3.19 -8.96 -17.32
C LYS A 124 3.18 -10.21 -16.44
N ASN A 125 3.67 -11.30 -17.02
CA ASN A 125 3.71 -12.60 -16.34
C ASN A 125 5.09 -12.82 -15.72
N ARG A 126 5.55 -11.87 -14.91
CA ARG A 126 6.86 -11.93 -14.27
C ARG A 126 6.79 -11.31 -12.89
N LEU A 127 7.28 -12.06 -11.90
CA LEU A 127 7.43 -11.55 -10.55
C LEU A 127 8.78 -10.84 -10.43
N HIS A 128 8.75 -9.56 -10.09
CA HIS A 128 9.95 -8.78 -9.81
C HIS A 128 10.30 -8.87 -8.34
N ARG A 129 11.60 -8.94 -8.04
CA ARG A 129 12.11 -8.97 -6.67
C ARG A 129 13.25 -7.98 -6.52
N MET A 130 13.31 -7.34 -5.35
CA MET A 130 14.42 -6.46 -5.02
C MET A 130 14.69 -6.50 -3.51
N PRO A 131 15.95 -6.27 -3.09
CA PRO A 131 16.27 -6.27 -1.67
C PRO A 131 15.59 -5.10 -0.96
N TRP A 132 15.29 -5.31 0.31
CA TRP A 132 14.68 -4.33 1.16
C TRP A 132 15.19 -4.51 2.58
N LYS A 133 15.43 -3.42 3.26
CA LYS A 133 15.79 -3.44 4.68
C LYS A 133 14.72 -2.67 5.45
N ARG A 134 14.02 -3.38 6.35
CA ARG A 134 12.99 -2.78 7.19
C ARG A 134 13.58 -1.65 8.03
N PRO A 135 13.08 -0.41 7.93
CA PRO A 135 13.55 0.69 8.76
C PRO A 135 12.93 0.64 10.16
N GLY A 136 13.48 1.39 11.10
CA GLY A 136 12.86 1.67 12.39
C GLY A 136 13.15 0.72 13.51
N ARG A 137 13.72 -0.47 13.23
CA ARG A 137 14.21 -1.36 14.30
C ARG A 137 15.72 -1.29 14.35
N GLN A 138 16.22 -0.84 15.49
CA GLN A 138 17.63 -0.98 15.80
C GLN A 138 17.91 -2.45 16.09
N PRO A 139 19.01 -3.02 15.59
CA PRO A 139 19.42 -4.33 16.06
C PRO A 139 19.60 -4.25 17.57
N SER A 140 18.97 -5.19 18.26
CA SER A 140 19.20 -5.27 19.71
C SER A 140 20.65 -5.65 19.94
N GLU A 141 21.32 -4.76 20.56
CA GLU A 141 22.70 -4.99 20.93
C GLU A 141 22.80 -5.70 22.26
#